data_051fbf7cda536e6ce11cc0d2c2a81c86
#
_entry.id   051fbf7cda536e6ce11cc0d2c2a81c86
#
_cell.length_a   1.000
_cell.length_b   1.000
_cell.length_c   1.000
_cell.angle_alpha   90.00
_cell.angle_beta   90.00
_cell.angle_gamma   90.00
#
_symmetry.space_group_name_H-M   'P 1'
#
loop_
_entity.id
_entity.type
_entity.pdbx_description
1 polymer ?
#
loop_
_entity_poly.entity_id
_entity_poly.type
_entity_poly.pdbx_seq_one_letter_code
_entity_poly.pdbx_strand_id
1 'polypeptide(L)'
;LRTPAALDAISAVAGHCPDITIGAGTVNRAELAQQARDAGAAFAVSPGTTQDVISGCRAAGLPLLPGAATVSEMMALQDDWFSAVKFFPANASGGTAFIKALASPLPGVIVCPTGGITQDTAPDWLALPNVPCVGGSWVASQAAIADGDFSGIATRARAAAAL
;
A
#
# COMPACT_ATOMS: atom_id res chain seq x y z
N LEU A 1 -3.35 5.36 -8.35
CA LEU A 1 -4.04 6.09 -9.43
C LEU A 1 -3.55 7.55 -9.50
N ARG A 2 -2.30 7.73 -9.97
CA ARG A 2 -1.63 9.07 -10.02
C ARG A 2 -1.34 9.55 -11.44
N THR A 3 -1.60 8.72 -12.45
CA THR A 3 -1.35 9.03 -13.86
C THR A 3 -2.58 8.68 -14.70
N PRO A 4 -2.78 9.29 -15.85
CA PRO A 4 -3.90 8.95 -16.75
C PRO A 4 -3.90 7.48 -17.18
N ALA A 5 -2.72 6.87 -17.35
CA ALA A 5 -2.56 5.47 -17.78
C ALA A 5 -2.77 4.44 -16.65
N ALA A 6 -3.10 4.85 -15.42
CA ALA A 6 -3.08 3.93 -14.27
C ALA A 6 -4.13 2.84 -14.36
N LEU A 7 -5.34 3.14 -14.81
CA LEU A 7 -6.42 2.16 -14.96
C LEU A 7 -6.12 1.18 -16.12
N ASP A 8 -5.61 1.69 -17.24
CA ASP A 8 -5.21 0.87 -18.38
C ASP A 8 -4.07 -0.10 -17.98
N ALA A 9 -3.12 0.39 -17.18
CA ALA A 9 -2.05 -0.45 -16.66
C ALA A 9 -2.57 -1.58 -15.74
N ILE A 10 -3.54 -1.28 -14.85
CA ILE A 10 -4.19 -2.30 -14.02
C ILE A 10 -4.87 -3.35 -14.93
N SER A 11 -5.65 -2.91 -15.91
CA SER A 11 -6.34 -3.83 -16.84
C SER A 11 -5.37 -4.70 -17.66
N ALA A 12 -4.27 -4.11 -18.13
CA ALA A 12 -3.26 -4.83 -18.86
C ALA A 12 -2.59 -5.92 -18.01
N VAL A 13 -2.21 -5.59 -16.77
CA VAL A 13 -1.60 -6.57 -15.84
C VAL A 13 -2.61 -7.65 -15.47
N ALA A 14 -3.87 -7.29 -15.18
CA ALA A 14 -4.93 -8.25 -14.87
C ALA A 14 -5.16 -9.26 -16.00
N GLY A 15 -5.09 -8.80 -17.25
CA GLY A 15 -5.28 -9.66 -18.42
C GLY A 15 -4.07 -10.55 -18.76
N HIS A 16 -2.85 -10.13 -18.46
CA HIS A 16 -1.63 -10.83 -18.85
C HIS A 16 -0.93 -11.59 -17.72
N CYS A 17 -1.23 -11.28 -16.46
CA CYS A 17 -0.57 -11.85 -15.28
C CYS A 17 -1.60 -12.35 -14.27
N PRO A 18 -2.33 -13.43 -14.56
CA PRO A 18 -3.45 -13.91 -13.72
C PRO A 18 -3.00 -14.38 -12.33
N ASP A 19 -1.73 -14.72 -12.14
CA ASP A 19 -1.18 -15.19 -10.87
C ASP A 19 -0.76 -14.05 -9.93
N ILE A 20 -0.89 -12.78 -10.36
CA ILE A 20 -0.54 -11.62 -9.54
C ILE A 20 -1.80 -11.00 -8.93
N THR A 21 -1.83 -10.84 -7.61
CA THR A 21 -2.87 -10.05 -6.94
C THR A 21 -2.58 -8.56 -7.12
N ILE A 22 -3.44 -7.86 -7.87
CA ILE A 22 -3.23 -6.47 -8.24
C ILE A 22 -3.94 -5.54 -7.27
N GLY A 23 -3.19 -4.61 -6.67
CA GLY A 23 -3.75 -3.54 -5.86
C GLY A 23 -3.75 -2.19 -6.58
N ALA A 24 -4.83 -1.44 -6.46
CA ALA A 24 -4.89 -0.05 -6.92
C ALA A 24 -4.37 0.90 -5.83
N GLY A 25 -3.23 1.53 -6.05
CA GLY A 25 -2.66 2.52 -5.14
C GLY A 25 -3.22 3.92 -5.33
N THR A 26 -3.22 4.73 -4.27
CA THR A 26 -3.69 6.13 -4.26
C THR A 26 -5.19 6.26 -4.60
N VAL A 27 -6.00 5.38 -4.03
CA VAL A 27 -7.45 5.53 -4.02
C VAL A 27 -7.80 6.54 -2.93
N ASN A 28 -8.09 7.77 -3.31
CA ASN A 28 -8.30 8.90 -2.40
C ASN A 28 -9.68 9.57 -2.56
N ARG A 29 -10.59 8.96 -3.32
CA ARG A 29 -11.97 9.37 -3.53
C ARG A 29 -12.83 8.13 -3.83
N ALA A 30 -14.11 8.19 -3.49
CA ALA A 30 -15.05 7.09 -3.65
C ALA A 30 -15.13 6.54 -5.09
N GLU A 31 -15.18 7.43 -6.08
CA GLU A 31 -15.34 7.05 -7.50
C GLU A 31 -14.17 6.20 -8.01
N LEU A 32 -12.96 6.43 -7.47
CA LEU A 32 -11.77 5.66 -7.86
C LEU A 32 -11.84 4.20 -7.44
N ALA A 33 -12.61 3.88 -6.40
CA ALA A 33 -12.78 2.50 -5.96
C ALA A 33 -13.50 1.65 -7.02
N GLN A 34 -14.62 2.16 -7.56
CA GLN A 34 -15.34 1.45 -8.62
C GLN A 34 -14.50 1.33 -9.88
N GLN A 35 -13.85 2.42 -10.31
CA GLN A 35 -12.99 2.42 -11.50
C GLN A 35 -11.83 1.41 -11.37
N ALA A 36 -11.20 1.34 -10.18
CA ALA A 36 -10.14 0.37 -9.91
C ALA A 36 -10.66 -1.08 -9.98
N ARG A 37 -11.85 -1.32 -9.40
CA ARG A 37 -12.50 -2.63 -9.45
C ARG A 37 -12.78 -3.06 -10.88
N ASP A 38 -13.39 -2.17 -11.67
CA ASP A 38 -13.73 -2.44 -13.08
C ASP A 38 -12.49 -2.69 -13.95
N ALA A 39 -11.36 -2.06 -13.60
CA ALA A 39 -10.07 -2.28 -14.24
C ALA A 39 -9.40 -3.61 -13.83
N GLY A 40 -9.92 -4.34 -12.85
CA GLY A 40 -9.40 -5.64 -12.42
C GLY A 40 -8.57 -5.62 -11.13
N ALA A 41 -8.57 -4.51 -10.36
CA ALA A 41 -7.92 -4.50 -9.06
C ALA A 41 -8.65 -5.41 -8.06
N ALA A 42 -7.89 -6.20 -7.31
CA ALA A 42 -8.38 -7.07 -6.24
C ALA A 42 -8.52 -6.35 -4.90
N PHE A 43 -7.78 -5.26 -4.70
CA PHE A 43 -7.83 -4.43 -3.50
C PHE A 43 -7.42 -2.99 -3.80
N ALA A 44 -7.79 -2.07 -2.91
CA ALA A 44 -7.40 -0.67 -2.94
C ALA A 44 -6.43 -0.34 -1.81
N VAL A 45 -5.58 0.67 -2.04
CA VAL A 45 -4.71 1.25 -1.02
C VAL A 45 -4.85 2.77 -1.05
N SER A 46 -5.19 3.39 0.08
CA SER A 46 -5.27 4.84 0.21
C SER A 46 -4.03 5.44 0.89
N PRO A 47 -3.66 6.70 0.60
CA PRO A 47 -2.55 7.38 1.30
C PRO A 47 -2.94 7.90 2.68
N GLY A 48 -4.18 8.23 2.88
CA GLY A 48 -4.91 8.60 4.08
C GLY A 48 -6.36 8.18 3.87
N THR A 49 -7.19 8.17 4.91
CA THR A 49 -8.51 7.56 4.80
C THR A 49 -9.59 8.49 5.32
N THR A 50 -10.65 8.67 4.52
CA THR A 50 -11.88 9.36 4.86
C THR A 50 -13.05 8.39 4.81
N GLN A 51 -14.17 8.73 5.44
CA GLN A 51 -15.40 7.92 5.37
C GLN A 51 -15.93 7.77 3.93
N ASP A 52 -15.69 8.76 3.09
CA ASP A 52 -16.03 8.70 1.66
C ASP A 52 -15.25 7.58 0.93
N VAL A 53 -13.95 7.49 1.16
CA VAL A 53 -13.11 6.41 0.60
C VAL A 53 -13.54 5.04 1.12
N ILE A 54 -13.82 4.92 2.42
CA ILE A 54 -14.31 3.66 3.01
C ILE A 54 -15.63 3.24 2.37
N SER A 55 -16.56 4.18 2.28
CA SER A 55 -17.91 3.94 1.71
C SER A 55 -17.83 3.57 0.23
N GLY A 56 -16.99 4.24 -0.55
CA GLY A 56 -16.75 3.93 -1.96
C GLY A 56 -16.18 2.53 -2.17
N CYS A 57 -15.17 2.16 -1.37
CA CYS A 57 -14.57 0.82 -1.44
C CYS A 57 -15.59 -0.28 -1.03
N ARG A 58 -16.38 -0.04 0.02
CA ARG A 58 -17.44 -0.96 0.44
C ARG A 58 -18.50 -1.12 -0.65
N ALA A 59 -18.97 -0.03 -1.24
CA ALA A 59 -19.96 -0.05 -2.33
C ALA A 59 -19.46 -0.79 -3.58
N ALA A 60 -18.16 -0.61 -3.93
CA ALA A 60 -17.52 -1.33 -5.02
C ALA A 60 -17.20 -2.80 -4.69
N GLY A 61 -17.36 -3.25 -3.45
CA GLY A 61 -16.92 -4.57 -3.00
C GLY A 61 -15.42 -4.75 -3.15
N LEU A 62 -14.62 -3.67 -3.01
CA LEU A 62 -13.18 -3.66 -3.17
C LEU A 62 -12.52 -3.57 -1.80
N PRO A 63 -11.81 -4.61 -1.32
CA PRO A 63 -11.07 -4.56 -0.07
C PRO A 63 -10.13 -3.36 0.00
N LEU A 64 -10.07 -2.68 1.14
CA LEU A 64 -9.24 -1.49 1.33
C LEU A 64 -8.14 -1.74 2.36
N LEU A 65 -6.90 -1.38 2.02
CA LEU A 65 -5.82 -1.13 2.97
C LEU A 65 -5.78 0.38 3.24
N PRO A 66 -6.37 0.85 4.35
CA PRO A 66 -6.55 2.26 4.63
C PRO A 66 -5.25 2.92 5.10
N GLY A 67 -4.98 4.15 4.65
CA GLY A 67 -3.83 4.94 5.07
C GLY A 67 -4.06 5.65 6.40
N ALA A 68 -3.04 5.65 7.27
CA ALA A 68 -2.99 6.40 8.52
C ALA A 68 -1.55 6.82 8.85
N ALA A 69 -1.40 7.93 9.58
CA ALA A 69 -0.11 8.44 10.03
C ALA A 69 -0.08 8.73 11.54
N THR A 70 -1.21 8.69 12.21
CA THR A 70 -1.37 9.02 13.64
C THR A 70 -2.08 7.91 14.40
N VAL A 71 -1.89 7.89 15.73
CA VAL A 71 -2.58 6.97 16.65
C VAL A 71 -4.10 7.11 16.54
N SER A 72 -4.61 8.36 16.53
CA SER A 72 -6.04 8.63 16.46
C SER A 72 -6.68 8.13 15.16
N GLU A 73 -5.99 8.29 14.02
CA GLU A 73 -6.45 7.74 12.74
C GLU A 73 -6.50 6.20 12.79
N MET A 74 -5.49 5.56 13.37
CA MET A 74 -5.47 4.09 13.50
C MET A 74 -6.61 3.59 14.41
N MET A 75 -6.88 4.29 15.53
CA MET A 75 -8.02 3.98 16.41
C MET A 75 -9.36 4.12 15.66
N ALA A 76 -9.56 5.21 14.94
CA ALA A 76 -10.78 5.40 14.14
C ALA A 76 -10.97 4.31 13.08
N LEU A 77 -9.88 3.84 12.47
CA LEU A 77 -9.94 2.72 11.53
C LEU A 77 -10.26 1.37 12.22
N GLN A 78 -9.78 1.16 13.45
CA GLN A 78 -10.20 -0.02 14.23
C GLN A 78 -11.71 0.00 14.57
N ASP A 79 -12.27 1.18 14.88
CA ASP A 79 -13.71 1.35 15.08
C ASP A 79 -14.51 1.01 13.79
N ASP A 80 -13.91 1.23 12.62
CA ASP A 80 -14.42 0.82 11.31
C ASP A 80 -14.07 -0.63 10.90
N TRP A 81 -13.56 -1.44 11.85
CA TRP A 81 -13.23 -2.87 11.69
C TRP A 81 -12.00 -3.16 10.82
N PHE A 82 -11.10 -2.20 10.61
CA PHE A 82 -9.83 -2.45 9.97
C PHE A 82 -8.79 -2.95 10.99
N SER A 83 -8.21 -4.11 10.74
CA SER A 83 -7.10 -4.66 11.53
C SER A 83 -5.73 -4.35 10.92
N ALA A 84 -5.69 -3.96 9.64
CA ALA A 84 -4.47 -3.63 8.92
C ALA A 84 -4.54 -2.22 8.34
N VAL A 85 -3.43 -1.48 8.43
CA VAL A 85 -3.33 -0.11 7.93
C VAL A 85 -2.04 0.09 7.13
N LYS A 86 -2.10 0.95 6.11
CA LYS A 86 -0.91 1.51 5.49
C LYS A 86 -0.41 2.68 6.35
N PHE A 87 0.81 2.59 6.87
CA PHE A 87 1.47 3.70 7.55
C PHE A 87 2.19 4.59 6.53
N PHE A 88 1.72 5.81 6.32
CA PHE A 88 2.23 6.70 5.28
C PHE A 88 2.11 8.18 5.66
N PRO A 89 3.15 8.97 5.41
CA PRO A 89 4.49 8.63 4.89
C PRO A 89 5.42 8.09 6.00
N ALA A 90 5.83 6.82 5.92
CA ALA A 90 6.40 6.07 7.04
C ALA A 90 7.64 6.72 7.68
N ASN A 91 8.67 7.06 6.90
CA ASN A 91 9.87 7.67 7.44
C ASN A 91 9.61 9.08 8.02
N ALA A 92 8.79 9.90 7.32
CA ALA A 92 8.49 11.26 7.76
C ALA A 92 7.58 11.30 8.99
N SER A 93 6.80 10.24 9.24
CA SER A 93 5.85 10.16 10.37
C SER A 93 6.43 9.46 11.61
N GLY A 94 7.75 9.37 11.72
CA GLY A 94 8.43 8.86 12.91
C GLY A 94 9.10 7.50 12.76
N GLY A 95 9.07 6.91 11.58
CA GLY A 95 9.86 5.71 11.28
C GLY A 95 9.50 4.49 12.10
N THR A 96 10.45 3.56 12.22
CA THR A 96 10.30 2.34 13.03
C THR A 96 10.07 2.62 14.51
N ALA A 97 10.58 3.76 15.01
CA ALA A 97 10.38 4.16 16.41
C ALA A 97 8.90 4.41 16.74
N PHE A 98 8.16 5.04 15.83
CA PHE A 98 6.71 5.24 15.97
C PHE A 98 5.97 3.90 16.04
N ILE A 99 6.27 2.96 15.13
CA ILE A 99 5.61 1.64 15.11
C ILE A 99 5.93 0.82 16.37
N LYS A 100 7.18 0.88 16.85
CA LYS A 100 7.55 0.25 18.14
C LYS A 100 6.74 0.80 19.31
N ALA A 101 6.53 2.12 19.35
CA ALA A 101 5.73 2.76 20.38
C ALA A 101 4.24 2.38 20.34
N LEU A 102 3.71 1.99 19.18
CA LEU A 102 2.33 1.52 19.03
C LEU A 102 2.08 0.12 19.58
N ALA A 103 3.10 -0.71 19.70
CA ALA A 103 2.95 -2.13 20.05
C ALA A 103 2.23 -2.34 21.39
N SER A 104 2.37 -1.42 22.34
CA SER A 104 1.69 -1.48 23.64
C SER A 104 0.25 -0.91 23.61
N PRO A 105 0.01 0.33 23.14
CA PRO A 105 -1.34 0.91 23.15
C PRO A 105 -2.28 0.33 22.09
N LEU A 106 -1.76 -0.18 20.97
CA LEU A 106 -2.56 -0.76 19.85
C LEU A 106 -2.03 -2.13 19.41
N PRO A 107 -2.06 -3.16 20.30
CA PRO A 107 -1.38 -4.44 20.05
C PRO A 107 -1.95 -5.25 18.89
N GLY A 108 -3.17 -4.94 18.44
CA GLY A 108 -3.84 -5.66 17.35
C GLY A 108 -3.68 -5.03 15.96
N VAL A 109 -2.96 -3.90 15.83
CA VAL A 109 -2.82 -3.22 14.54
C VAL A 109 -1.69 -3.82 13.73
N ILE A 110 -2.01 -4.32 12.55
CA ILE A 110 -1.05 -4.75 11.52
C ILE A 110 -0.71 -3.55 10.64
N VAL A 111 0.57 -3.35 10.36
CA VAL A 111 1.05 -2.16 9.66
C VAL A 111 1.81 -2.53 8.39
N CYS A 112 1.44 -1.90 7.27
CA CYS A 112 2.22 -1.89 6.03
C CYS A 112 2.88 -0.51 5.85
N PRO A 113 4.09 -0.30 6.34
CA PRO A 113 4.77 0.98 6.19
C PRO A 113 5.15 1.24 4.74
N THR A 114 4.97 2.50 4.33
CA THR A 114 5.24 2.95 2.96
C THR A 114 5.74 4.39 2.97
N GLY A 115 6.73 4.69 2.16
CA GLY A 115 7.28 6.05 2.01
C GLY A 115 8.65 6.22 2.64
N GLY A 116 9.66 6.39 1.78
CA GLY A 116 11.06 6.53 2.14
C GLY A 116 11.77 5.22 2.48
N ILE A 117 11.12 4.08 2.31
CA ILE A 117 11.72 2.75 2.54
C ILE A 117 12.52 2.35 1.30
N THR A 118 13.73 1.85 1.53
CA THR A 118 14.64 1.33 0.50
C THR A 118 14.87 -0.17 0.72
N GLN A 119 15.56 -0.82 -0.21
CA GLN A 119 15.97 -2.21 -0.05
C GLN A 119 16.81 -2.42 1.22
N ASP A 120 17.72 -1.49 1.53
CA ASP A 120 18.62 -1.59 2.68
C ASP A 120 17.91 -1.36 4.01
N THR A 121 16.85 -0.55 4.03
CA THR A 121 16.09 -0.24 5.26
C THR A 121 14.87 -1.14 5.48
N ALA A 122 14.43 -1.87 4.46
CA ALA A 122 13.26 -2.76 4.57
C ALA A 122 13.41 -3.84 5.66
N PRO A 123 14.59 -4.47 5.88
CA PRO A 123 14.77 -5.44 6.96
C PRO A 123 14.47 -4.90 8.35
N ASP A 124 14.82 -3.63 8.64
CA ASP A 124 14.55 -2.99 9.94
C ASP A 124 13.06 -2.85 10.23
N TRP A 125 12.25 -2.68 9.18
CA TRP A 125 10.79 -2.63 9.28
C TRP A 125 10.21 -4.02 9.43
N LEU A 126 10.65 -4.98 8.63
CA LEU A 126 10.18 -6.36 8.63
C LEU A 126 10.54 -7.12 9.93
N ALA A 127 11.54 -6.64 10.67
CA ALA A 127 11.88 -7.17 11.99
C ALA A 127 10.84 -6.83 13.08
N LEU A 128 9.88 -5.93 12.79
CA LEU A 128 8.82 -5.56 13.75
C LEU A 128 7.68 -6.59 13.68
N PRO A 129 7.19 -7.09 14.83
CA PRO A 129 6.24 -8.21 14.87
C PRO A 129 4.87 -7.89 14.24
N ASN A 130 4.51 -6.60 14.13
CA ASN A 130 3.27 -6.13 13.53
C ASN A 130 3.43 -5.59 12.11
N VAL A 131 4.58 -5.84 11.47
CA VAL A 131 4.90 -5.40 10.10
C VAL A 131 5.19 -6.62 9.21
N PRO A 132 4.17 -7.22 8.60
CA PRO A 132 4.35 -8.40 7.73
C PRO A 132 4.86 -8.07 6.33
N CYS A 133 4.79 -6.81 5.92
CA CYS A 133 5.23 -6.36 4.60
C CYS A 133 5.55 -4.86 4.60
N VAL A 134 6.28 -4.43 3.59
CA VAL A 134 6.62 -3.01 3.35
C VAL A 134 6.23 -2.58 1.94
N GLY A 135 5.89 -1.31 1.76
CA GLY A 135 5.67 -0.71 0.45
C GLY A 135 6.84 0.20 0.06
N GLY A 136 7.39 -0.01 -1.13
CA GLY A 136 8.50 0.80 -1.60
C GLY A 136 8.53 0.97 -3.12
N SER A 137 8.98 2.12 -3.58
CA SER A 137 9.11 2.43 -5.00
C SER A 137 10.45 2.01 -5.61
N TRP A 138 11.40 1.49 -4.79
CA TRP A 138 12.72 1.09 -5.28
C TRP A 138 12.66 -0.08 -6.27
N VAL A 139 11.65 -0.93 -6.17
CA VAL A 139 11.48 -2.09 -7.06
C VAL A 139 11.26 -1.65 -8.50
N ALA A 140 10.38 -0.65 -8.71
CA ALA A 140 10.05 -0.10 -10.02
C ALA A 140 10.02 1.43 -9.93
N SER A 141 11.20 2.05 -9.97
CA SER A 141 11.32 3.51 -9.94
C SER A 141 10.82 4.13 -11.26
N GLN A 142 10.39 5.40 -11.21
CA GLN A 142 9.99 6.12 -12.43
C GLN A 142 11.11 6.18 -13.47
N ALA A 143 12.36 6.35 -13.03
CA ALA A 143 13.52 6.34 -13.91
C ALA A 143 13.68 4.99 -14.62
N ALA A 144 13.64 3.87 -13.87
CA ALA A 144 13.76 2.54 -14.47
C ALA A 144 12.64 2.24 -15.48
N ILE A 145 11.43 2.72 -15.22
CA ILE A 145 10.30 2.58 -16.15
C ILE A 145 10.53 3.44 -17.40
N ALA A 146 10.97 4.69 -17.25
CA ALA A 146 11.24 5.60 -18.36
C ALA A 146 12.38 5.10 -19.26
N ASP A 147 13.41 4.51 -18.65
CA ASP A 147 14.57 3.95 -19.33
C ASP A 147 14.30 2.56 -19.95
N GLY A 148 13.13 1.96 -19.71
CA GLY A 148 12.80 0.60 -20.16
C GLY A 148 13.62 -0.50 -19.49
N ASP A 149 14.19 -0.26 -18.29
CA ASP A 149 14.98 -1.23 -17.52
C ASP A 149 14.09 -2.29 -16.85
N PHE A 150 13.33 -3.03 -17.65
CA PHE A 150 12.44 -4.08 -17.14
C PHE A 150 13.21 -5.27 -16.55
N SER A 151 14.41 -5.56 -17.06
CA SER A 151 15.28 -6.60 -16.51
C SER A 151 15.77 -6.25 -15.10
N GLY A 152 16.16 -5.00 -14.88
CA GLY A 152 16.52 -4.49 -13.56
C GLY A 152 15.32 -4.47 -12.59
N ILE A 153 14.14 -4.09 -13.07
CA ILE A 153 12.89 -4.17 -12.28
C ILE A 153 12.63 -5.61 -11.83
N ALA A 154 12.71 -6.58 -12.75
CA ALA A 154 12.52 -8.00 -12.41
C ALA A 154 13.54 -8.51 -11.39
N THR A 155 14.80 -8.07 -11.49
CA THR A 155 15.87 -8.42 -10.54
C THR A 155 15.59 -7.84 -9.16
N ARG A 156 15.22 -6.55 -9.08
CA ARG A 156 14.85 -5.90 -7.81
C ARG A 156 13.59 -6.53 -7.20
N ALA A 157 12.62 -6.92 -8.01
CA ALA A 157 11.42 -7.58 -7.53
C ALA A 157 11.73 -8.95 -6.89
N ARG A 158 12.61 -9.76 -7.50
CA ARG A 158 13.06 -11.03 -6.89
C ARG A 158 13.81 -10.81 -5.59
N ALA A 159 14.70 -9.80 -5.54
CA ALA A 159 15.42 -9.46 -4.35
C ALA A 159 14.48 -8.97 -3.22
N ALA A 160 13.47 -8.18 -3.55
CA ALA A 160 12.46 -7.72 -2.59
C ALA A 160 11.58 -8.87 -2.06
N ALA A 161 11.27 -9.87 -2.89
CA ALA A 161 10.51 -11.05 -2.49
C ALA A 161 11.29 -12.01 -1.59
N ALA A 162 12.61 -11.86 -1.49
CA ALA A 162 13.50 -12.67 -0.66
C ALA A 162 13.83 -12.02 0.71
N LEU A 163 13.29 -10.82 0.99
CA LEU A 163 13.44 -10.15 2.27
C LEU A 163 12.49 -10.76 3.30
#